data_6941dc6d5488a6e843b6c190a2e0040e
#
_entry.id   6941dc6d5488a6e843b6c190a2e0040e
#
_cell.length_a   1.000
_cell.length_b   1.000
_cell.length_c   1.000
_cell.angle_alpha   90.00
_cell.angle_beta   90.00
_cell.angle_gamma   90.00
#
_symmetry.space_group_name_H-M   'P 1'
#
loop_
_entity.id
_entity.type
_entity.pdbx_description
1 polymer ?
#
loop_
_entity_poly.entity_id
_entity_poly.type
_entity_poly.pdbx_seq_one_letter_code
_entity_poly.pdbx_strand_id
1 'polypeptide(L)'
;MRAVAFRKRLIHVKYYRGGFTMKKKNVQRALALALAATMLAGTVAGCGKSSDSDSTQGGKSSNGKYAKELTIDVFDSQANFQGEQTGWFAKLIKDKFNIKLNIIAPNVAGGGDTLYQTRSANGNLGDLIITNLDSSRLKDMVTAGLVLDMSDYIKDEKYLQDRMDAINTASKLSGTDGVWAVPSEISNQPATEPCEASEPTNAPSLRWDVYGEVGYPEMDTLEDMIPVLEQMQEKAKGTSKDGKDVYALSLFKDWDGDIMQNAGAFCALYGYENLGFALGKVDGSEIQSVIDSDSMYVRALKFLFEANQKGLIDPESTTQNFDTLQTKFRNGDVLYSFWPWLGAGVYNTTENTSEGKGFASATIKDMKCLSYGSMPDGKMSVGIMVGSQTKDPQRMVDFINWLYSPEGIEASSAQSGGNCGPEGLTWEMKDGKPVLTDFGVKAFVDIDESLKVPDEWGSGTWKDGVSALNFKANGIVDTDPDTGICYNYQRWDDYLEKTSTKLKEDWSAHNDGDTTEIEHFEKTGNLLVLPGTNYSTPEYSTDISTIKEQCKQTIVADSWQMVFAKNEAEFNKILKDMQDTVKGLGYDQVFEVDKKDYEDKVKCINDVLSESK
;
A
#
# COMPACT_ATOMS: atom_id res chain seq x y z
N MET A 1 25.04 6.35 -56.80
CA MET A 1 26.12 5.35 -56.91
C MET A 1 26.27 4.67 -55.56
N ARG A 2 26.25 3.33 -55.61
CA ARG A 2 26.54 2.32 -54.57
C ARG A 2 25.55 2.16 -53.40
N ALA A 3 24.60 1.26 -53.65
CA ALA A 3 23.87 0.47 -52.70
C ALA A 3 24.81 -0.57 -52.03
N VAL A 4 24.63 -0.81 -50.72
CA VAL A 4 25.15 -2.02 -50.09
C VAL A 4 23.97 -2.72 -49.41
N ALA A 5 23.64 -3.89 -49.96
CA ALA A 5 22.64 -4.79 -49.46
C ALA A 5 23.21 -5.58 -48.26
N PHE A 6 22.43 -5.73 -47.17
CA PHE A 6 22.69 -6.77 -46.16
C PHE A 6 21.62 -7.84 -46.18
N ARG A 7 22.09 -9.06 -46.43
CA ARG A 7 21.31 -10.30 -46.62
C ARG A 7 20.64 -10.74 -45.30
N LYS A 8 19.33 -11.01 -45.40
CA LYS A 8 18.59 -11.85 -44.45
C LYS A 8 19.11 -13.29 -44.50
N ARG A 9 19.51 -13.86 -43.36
CA ARG A 9 19.62 -15.30 -43.16
C ARG A 9 18.42 -15.79 -42.37
N LEU A 10 17.52 -16.46 -43.04
CA LEU A 10 16.49 -17.33 -42.44
C LEU A 10 17.16 -18.64 -41.99
N ILE A 11 17.05 -18.94 -40.71
CA ILE A 11 17.37 -20.28 -40.20
C ILE A 11 16.06 -21.06 -40.10
N HIS A 12 15.91 -22.05 -40.95
CA HIS A 12 14.85 -23.05 -40.92
C HIS A 12 15.20 -24.08 -39.82
N VAL A 13 14.37 -24.17 -38.78
CA VAL A 13 14.37 -25.30 -37.85
C VAL A 13 13.34 -26.31 -38.30
N LYS A 14 13.79 -27.45 -38.79
CA LYS A 14 12.97 -28.63 -39.12
C LYS A 14 12.50 -29.31 -37.83
N TYR A 15 11.21 -29.38 -37.64
CA TYR A 15 10.60 -30.26 -36.64
C TYR A 15 10.68 -31.72 -37.10
N TYR A 16 11.39 -32.56 -36.35
CA TYR A 16 11.29 -34.02 -36.44
C TYR A 16 10.18 -34.49 -35.50
N ARG A 17 9.08 -34.99 -36.05
CA ARG A 17 8.09 -35.79 -35.34
C ARG A 17 8.63 -37.20 -35.15
N GLY A 18 9.05 -37.54 -33.91
CA GLY A 18 9.25 -38.92 -33.45
C GLY A 18 8.35 -39.16 -32.27
N GLY A 19 7.27 -39.90 -32.43
CA GLY A 19 6.34 -40.24 -31.37
C GLY A 19 6.93 -41.31 -30.43
N PHE A 20 7.00 -40.98 -29.15
CA PHE A 20 7.10 -41.96 -28.07
C PHE A 20 5.99 -41.71 -27.08
N THR A 21 4.99 -42.55 -27.11
CA THR A 21 3.91 -42.58 -26.10
C THR A 21 4.41 -43.33 -24.86
N MET A 22 4.86 -42.60 -23.85
CA MET A 22 5.02 -43.17 -22.51
C MET A 22 3.77 -42.85 -21.64
N LYS A 23 3.20 -43.92 -21.04
CA LYS A 23 2.01 -43.84 -20.19
C LYS A 23 2.27 -42.95 -18.98
N LYS A 24 1.42 -41.96 -18.76
CA LYS A 24 1.44 -40.95 -17.68
C LYS A 24 1.68 -41.50 -16.25
N LYS A 25 1.43 -42.77 -15.98
CA LYS A 25 1.59 -43.38 -14.64
C LYS A 25 3.04 -43.62 -14.21
N ASN A 26 4.01 -43.65 -15.11
CA ASN A 26 5.41 -43.96 -14.76
C ASN A 26 6.27 -42.72 -14.51
N VAL A 27 5.86 -41.55 -15.00
CA VAL A 27 6.56 -40.27 -14.76
C VAL A 27 6.31 -39.75 -13.34
N GLN A 28 5.10 -39.96 -12.81
CA GLN A 28 4.78 -39.58 -11.42
C GLN A 28 5.50 -40.45 -10.37
N ARG A 29 5.79 -41.72 -10.68
CA ARG A 29 6.54 -42.58 -9.77
C ARG A 29 8.05 -42.31 -9.78
N ALA A 30 8.62 -41.87 -10.90
CA ALA A 30 10.02 -41.48 -11.00
C ALA A 30 10.34 -40.15 -10.30
N LEU A 31 9.42 -39.17 -10.32
CA LEU A 31 9.56 -37.92 -9.58
C LEU A 31 9.40 -38.09 -8.06
N ALA A 32 8.51 -38.99 -7.61
CA ALA A 32 8.34 -39.30 -6.19
C ALA A 32 9.54 -40.01 -5.57
N LEU A 33 10.28 -40.84 -6.36
CA LEU A 33 11.48 -41.53 -5.90
C LEU A 33 12.75 -40.67 -5.89
N ALA A 34 12.82 -39.60 -6.71
CA ALA A 34 13.93 -38.65 -6.71
C ALA A 34 13.85 -37.67 -5.52
N LEU A 35 12.66 -37.30 -5.06
CA LEU A 35 12.46 -36.46 -3.87
C LEU A 35 12.70 -37.21 -2.54
N ALA A 36 12.49 -38.52 -2.49
CA ALA A 36 12.75 -39.33 -1.29
C ALA A 36 14.23 -39.66 -1.05
N ALA A 37 15.08 -39.59 -2.09
CA ALA A 37 16.50 -39.88 -1.98
C ALA A 37 17.37 -38.73 -1.49
N THR A 38 16.87 -37.51 -1.51
CA THR A 38 17.59 -36.30 -1.03
C THR A 38 17.37 -36.00 0.46
N MET A 39 16.46 -36.67 1.15
CA MET A 39 16.18 -36.44 2.58
C MET A 39 16.89 -37.45 3.53
N LEU A 40 17.70 -38.39 3.02
CA LEU A 40 18.32 -39.44 3.85
C LEU A 40 19.87 -39.40 3.94
N ALA A 41 20.48 -38.28 3.56
CA ALA A 41 21.95 -38.15 3.56
C ALA A 41 22.50 -37.13 4.58
N GLY A 42 21.81 -36.86 5.68
CA GLY A 42 22.21 -35.82 6.65
C GLY A 42 22.28 -36.21 8.11
N THR A 43 22.40 -37.51 8.44
CA THR A 43 22.65 -37.89 9.84
C THR A 43 23.64 -39.04 9.91
N VAL A 44 24.92 -38.79 10.10
CA VAL A 44 25.92 -39.51 10.93
C VAL A 44 27.31 -38.86 10.78
N ALA A 45 27.91 -38.58 11.92
CA ALA A 45 29.29 -38.26 12.29
C ALA A 45 29.46 -36.79 12.72
N GLY A 46 29.95 -36.51 13.87
CA GLY A 46 30.74 -37.27 14.79
C GLY A 46 31.06 -36.51 16.08
N CYS A 47 31.14 -37.24 17.14
CA CYS A 47 31.78 -36.83 18.40
C CYS A 47 33.28 -36.55 18.20
N GLY A 48 33.73 -35.41 18.67
CA GLY A 48 35.16 -35.10 18.84
C GLY A 48 35.38 -34.10 19.92
N LYS A 49 36.14 -34.48 20.95
CA LYS A 49 36.44 -33.78 22.20
C LYS A 49 37.31 -32.53 22.04
N SER A 50 36.92 -31.53 22.77
CA SER A 50 37.71 -30.56 23.57
C SER A 50 39.13 -30.18 23.18
N SER A 51 39.40 -28.88 23.09
CA SER A 51 40.46 -28.24 23.87
C SER A 51 40.21 -26.73 23.97
N ASP A 52 40.28 -26.26 25.21
CA ASP A 52 40.24 -24.85 25.63
C ASP A 52 41.35 -24.04 24.97
N SER A 53 41.05 -22.86 24.56
CA SER A 53 41.96 -21.73 24.67
C SER A 53 41.17 -20.42 24.80
N ASP A 54 41.31 -19.87 25.95
CA ASP A 54 40.93 -18.57 26.48
C ASP A 54 41.50 -17.43 25.62
N SER A 55 40.64 -16.49 25.20
CA SER A 55 41.04 -15.10 24.99
C SER A 55 39.84 -14.18 25.16
N THR A 56 39.77 -13.64 26.36
CA THR A 56 38.98 -12.50 26.77
C THR A 56 39.23 -11.26 25.91
N GLN A 57 38.14 -10.70 25.34
CA GLN A 57 37.92 -9.25 25.44
C GLN A 57 36.43 -8.95 25.30
N GLY A 58 35.90 -8.29 26.31
CA GLY A 58 34.51 -8.15 26.57
C GLY A 58 33.85 -7.00 25.78
N GLY A 59 32.75 -7.34 25.14
CA GLY A 59 31.64 -6.45 24.98
C GLY A 59 30.62 -6.81 26.06
N LYS A 60 30.22 -5.87 26.89
CA LYS A 60 29.15 -6.07 27.87
C LYS A 60 27.82 -6.33 27.11
N SER A 61 27.47 -7.59 26.93
CA SER A 61 26.11 -7.99 26.61
C SER A 61 25.20 -7.63 27.79
N SER A 62 24.35 -6.67 27.61
CA SER A 62 23.31 -6.33 28.57
C SER A 62 22.11 -7.25 28.31
N ASN A 63 22.01 -8.35 28.97
CA ASN A 63 20.78 -8.88 29.56
C ASN A 63 20.85 -10.41 29.76
N GLY A 64 21.03 -10.83 30.99
CA GLY A 64 20.93 -12.23 31.43
C GLY A 64 19.53 -12.86 31.26
N LYS A 65 18.54 -12.15 30.69
CA LYS A 65 17.19 -12.68 30.47
C LYS A 65 17.17 -13.77 29.39
N TYR A 66 18.01 -13.66 28.34
CA TYR A 66 17.99 -14.60 27.20
C TYR A 66 19.41 -15.16 26.95
N ALA A 67 19.89 -16.03 27.83
CA ALA A 67 21.25 -16.57 27.74
C ALA A 67 21.53 -17.44 26.50
N LYS A 68 20.49 -18.12 25.96
CA LYS A 68 20.59 -19.00 24.79
C LYS A 68 20.11 -18.32 23.54
N GLU A 69 20.95 -18.28 22.49
CA GLU A 69 20.53 -17.83 21.15
C GLU A 69 19.42 -18.76 20.60
N LEU A 70 18.41 -18.16 20.00
CA LEU A 70 17.30 -18.86 19.38
C LEU A 70 17.12 -18.37 17.94
N THR A 71 17.14 -19.29 16.98
CA THR A 71 16.65 -18.99 15.62
C THR A 71 15.18 -19.32 15.57
N ILE A 72 14.36 -18.37 15.15
CA ILE A 72 12.92 -18.48 15.05
C ILE A 72 12.48 -18.42 13.60
N ASP A 73 11.52 -19.27 13.25
CA ASP A 73 10.83 -19.21 11.96
C ASP A 73 9.70 -18.18 12.02
N VAL A 74 9.73 -17.20 11.11
CA VAL A 74 8.68 -16.20 10.95
C VAL A 74 7.95 -16.45 9.63
N PHE A 75 6.74 -16.98 9.70
CA PHE A 75 5.86 -17.07 8.53
C PHE A 75 5.25 -15.69 8.29
N ASP A 76 5.66 -15.05 7.20
CA ASP A 76 5.28 -13.67 6.92
C ASP A 76 4.76 -13.52 5.48
N SER A 77 3.44 -13.39 5.36
CA SER A 77 2.77 -13.21 4.07
C SER A 77 2.96 -11.82 3.46
N GLN A 78 3.50 -10.87 4.22
CA GLN A 78 3.76 -9.50 3.77
C GLN A 78 5.21 -9.29 3.36
N ALA A 79 6.14 -10.15 3.81
CA ALA A 79 7.57 -9.98 3.57
C ALA A 79 7.93 -10.04 2.08
N ASN A 80 8.84 -9.16 1.68
CA ASN A 80 9.44 -9.11 0.35
C ASN A 80 10.82 -9.79 0.31
N PHE A 81 11.19 -10.46 1.39
CA PHE A 81 12.48 -11.14 1.56
C PHE A 81 12.27 -12.53 2.14
N GLN A 82 13.08 -13.49 1.70
CA GLN A 82 13.10 -14.87 2.18
C GLN A 82 14.49 -15.20 2.72
N GLY A 83 14.57 -15.73 3.95
CA GLY A 83 15.83 -16.17 4.57
C GLY A 83 16.16 -15.51 5.91
N GLU A 84 17.41 -15.60 6.35
CA GLU A 84 17.86 -15.04 7.64
C GLU A 84 17.99 -13.51 7.54
N GLN A 85 17.35 -12.78 8.46
CA GLN A 85 17.52 -11.35 8.63
C GLN A 85 18.98 -11.01 8.96
N THR A 86 19.55 -10.06 8.25
CA THR A 86 20.92 -9.58 8.43
C THR A 86 20.99 -8.07 8.72
N GLY A 87 22.19 -7.54 8.86
CA GLY A 87 22.44 -6.10 9.01
C GLY A 87 22.11 -5.54 10.39
N TRP A 88 21.87 -4.24 10.45
CA TRP A 88 21.73 -3.51 11.71
C TRP A 88 20.48 -3.93 12.52
N PHE A 89 19.35 -4.21 11.88
CA PHE A 89 18.15 -4.68 12.57
C PHE A 89 18.38 -6.07 13.21
N ALA A 90 19.05 -6.98 12.49
CA ALA A 90 19.43 -8.29 13.03
C ALA A 90 20.32 -8.16 14.27
N LYS A 91 21.28 -7.23 14.25
CA LYS A 91 22.13 -6.95 15.42
C LYS A 91 21.31 -6.40 16.59
N LEU A 92 20.43 -5.43 16.33
CA LEU A 92 19.59 -4.81 17.36
C LEU A 92 18.73 -5.85 18.08
N ILE A 93 18.01 -6.71 17.36
CA ILE A 93 17.16 -7.75 17.96
C ILE A 93 17.98 -8.87 18.63
N LYS A 94 19.16 -9.17 18.09
CA LYS A 94 20.08 -10.12 18.73
C LYS A 94 20.58 -9.61 20.07
N ASP A 95 20.97 -8.35 20.13
CA ASP A 95 21.47 -7.73 21.37
C ASP A 95 20.38 -7.64 22.47
N LYS A 96 19.10 -7.45 22.06
CA LYS A 96 17.96 -7.34 22.99
C LYS A 96 17.37 -8.69 23.40
N PHE A 97 17.13 -9.56 22.44
CA PHE A 97 16.35 -10.78 22.61
C PHE A 97 17.16 -12.05 22.38
N ASN A 98 18.40 -11.95 21.92
CA ASN A 98 19.24 -13.07 21.50
C ASN A 98 18.51 -14.01 20.52
N ILE A 99 17.78 -13.41 19.55
CA ILE A 99 17.06 -14.10 18.48
C ILE A 99 17.66 -13.80 17.11
N LYS A 100 17.51 -14.75 16.20
CA LYS A 100 17.70 -14.60 14.77
C LYS A 100 16.40 -14.92 14.05
N LEU A 101 15.99 -14.09 13.10
CA LEU A 101 14.78 -14.31 12.31
C LEU A 101 15.13 -15.06 11.04
N ASN A 102 14.43 -16.17 10.80
CA ASN A 102 14.40 -16.85 9.53
C ASN A 102 13.03 -16.57 8.88
N ILE A 103 13.00 -15.67 7.91
CA ILE A 103 11.77 -15.20 7.26
C ILE A 103 11.32 -16.23 6.23
N ILE A 104 10.08 -16.68 6.35
CA ILE A 104 9.39 -17.58 5.41
C ILE A 104 8.32 -16.75 4.72
N ALA A 105 8.65 -16.26 3.51
CA ALA A 105 7.81 -15.39 2.72
C ALA A 105 7.12 -16.17 1.58
N PRO A 106 5.84 -16.58 1.73
CA PRO A 106 5.16 -17.43 0.74
C PRO A 106 5.15 -16.84 -0.67
N ASN A 107 4.99 -15.53 -0.78
CA ASN A 107 4.93 -14.84 -2.07
C ASN A 107 6.30 -14.78 -2.77
N VAL A 108 7.38 -14.61 -2.02
CA VAL A 108 8.76 -14.61 -2.54
C VAL A 108 9.23 -16.02 -2.87
N ALA A 109 8.90 -16.99 -2.01
CA ALA A 109 9.26 -18.40 -2.21
C ALA A 109 8.49 -19.06 -3.38
N GLY A 110 7.51 -18.37 -3.96
CA GLY A 110 6.72 -18.89 -5.08
C GLY A 110 5.68 -19.96 -4.70
N GLY A 111 5.33 -20.05 -3.40
CA GLY A 111 4.36 -21.03 -2.88
C GLY A 111 2.97 -20.44 -2.60
N GLY A 112 2.89 -19.14 -2.32
CA GLY A 112 1.63 -18.47 -2.00
C GLY A 112 0.78 -19.24 -0.97
N ASP A 113 -0.51 -19.31 -1.21
CA ASP A 113 -1.44 -20.08 -0.37
C ASP A 113 -1.11 -21.59 -0.25
N THR A 114 -0.46 -22.17 -1.25
CA THR A 114 -0.04 -23.58 -1.18
C THR A 114 0.97 -23.81 -0.06
N LEU A 115 1.90 -22.89 0.16
CA LEU A 115 2.86 -23.00 1.26
C LEU A 115 2.16 -22.85 2.61
N TYR A 116 1.24 -21.88 2.74
CA TYR A 116 0.39 -21.74 3.93
C TYR A 116 -0.35 -23.03 4.23
N GLN A 117 -1.05 -23.60 3.27
CA GLN A 117 -1.84 -24.83 3.43
C GLN A 117 -0.96 -26.02 3.81
N THR A 118 0.21 -26.16 3.17
CA THR A 118 1.13 -27.25 3.48
C THR A 118 1.67 -27.15 4.91
N ARG A 119 2.07 -25.98 5.35
CA ARG A 119 2.58 -25.76 6.72
C ARG A 119 1.46 -25.89 7.76
N SER A 120 0.25 -25.39 7.47
CA SER A 120 -0.94 -25.57 8.31
C SER A 120 -1.29 -27.03 8.50
N ALA A 121 -1.31 -27.82 7.40
CA ALA A 121 -1.58 -29.25 7.46
C ALA A 121 -0.51 -30.03 8.26
N ASN A 122 0.72 -29.52 8.33
CA ASN A 122 1.80 -30.06 9.16
C ASN A 122 1.74 -29.59 10.63
N GLY A 123 0.78 -28.75 11.00
CA GLY A 123 0.59 -28.23 12.34
C GLY A 123 1.63 -27.21 12.78
N ASN A 124 2.39 -26.59 11.84
CA ASN A 124 3.46 -25.65 12.17
C ASN A 124 3.66 -24.58 11.08
N LEU A 125 3.17 -23.37 11.36
CA LEU A 125 3.42 -22.19 10.50
C LEU A 125 4.76 -21.51 10.82
N GLY A 126 5.23 -21.55 12.05
CA GLY A 126 6.44 -20.89 12.53
C GLY A 126 6.35 -20.55 14.03
N ASP A 127 7.38 -19.89 14.56
CA ASP A 127 7.37 -19.35 15.91
C ASP A 127 6.58 -18.04 16.00
N LEU A 128 6.68 -17.21 14.96
CA LEU A 128 5.84 -16.03 14.73
C LEU A 128 5.11 -16.17 13.39
N ILE A 129 3.90 -15.60 13.33
CA ILE A 129 3.04 -15.66 12.15
C ILE A 129 2.53 -14.25 11.87
N ILE A 130 2.84 -13.70 10.69
CA ILE A 130 2.34 -12.42 10.21
C ILE A 130 1.50 -12.69 8.97
N THR A 131 0.19 -12.51 9.08
CA THR A 131 -0.75 -12.76 8.00
C THR A 131 -2.07 -12.04 8.25
N ASN A 132 -2.99 -12.14 7.28
CA ASN A 132 -4.34 -11.63 7.37
C ASN A 132 -5.12 -12.30 8.53
N LEU A 133 -5.90 -11.51 9.27
CA LEU A 133 -6.75 -11.96 10.37
C LEU A 133 -8.22 -12.14 9.98
N ASP A 134 -8.67 -11.46 8.92
CA ASP A 134 -10.05 -11.44 8.45
C ASP A 134 -10.45 -12.69 7.64
N SER A 135 -11.64 -12.71 7.08
CA SER A 135 -12.15 -13.76 6.18
C SER A 135 -11.98 -15.18 6.76
N SER A 136 -12.29 -15.37 8.03
CA SER A 136 -12.16 -16.64 8.77
C SER A 136 -10.71 -17.11 9.03
N ARG A 137 -9.70 -16.46 8.51
CA ARG A 137 -8.30 -16.90 8.61
C ARG A 137 -7.84 -17.12 10.05
N LEU A 138 -8.07 -16.14 10.94
CA LEU A 138 -7.72 -16.28 12.37
C LEU A 138 -8.49 -17.42 13.02
N LYS A 139 -9.80 -17.51 12.78
CA LYS A 139 -10.64 -18.58 13.31
C LYS A 139 -10.16 -19.96 12.89
N ASP A 140 -9.77 -20.11 11.62
CA ASP A 140 -9.28 -21.37 11.08
C ASP A 140 -7.95 -21.77 11.74
N MET A 141 -7.02 -20.81 11.92
CA MET A 141 -5.74 -21.05 12.60
C MET A 141 -5.93 -21.42 14.08
N VAL A 142 -6.82 -20.75 14.80
CA VAL A 142 -7.14 -21.06 16.20
C VAL A 142 -7.78 -22.44 16.31
N THR A 143 -8.77 -22.74 15.46
CA THR A 143 -9.45 -24.04 15.43
C THR A 143 -8.49 -25.20 15.12
N ALA A 144 -7.54 -24.97 14.23
CA ALA A 144 -6.51 -25.94 13.87
C ALA A 144 -5.37 -26.05 14.90
N GLY A 145 -5.36 -25.23 15.96
CA GLY A 145 -4.32 -25.23 17.00
C GLY A 145 -2.95 -24.76 16.49
N LEU A 146 -2.90 -23.87 15.49
CA LEU A 146 -1.68 -23.35 14.89
C LEU A 146 -1.10 -22.15 15.64
N VAL A 147 -1.94 -21.41 16.35
CA VAL A 147 -1.58 -20.22 17.13
C VAL A 147 -1.72 -20.47 18.64
N LEU A 148 -0.92 -19.75 19.40
CA LEU A 148 -0.90 -19.81 20.86
C LEU A 148 -1.84 -18.76 21.44
N ASP A 149 -2.57 -19.09 22.50
CA ASP A 149 -3.25 -18.11 23.34
C ASP A 149 -2.20 -17.34 24.17
N MET A 150 -2.08 -16.04 23.92
CA MET A 150 -1.13 -15.17 24.59
C MET A 150 -1.63 -14.61 25.93
N SER A 151 -2.84 -14.96 26.38
CA SER A 151 -3.49 -14.38 27.57
C SER A 151 -2.64 -14.44 28.83
N ASP A 152 -1.86 -15.51 29.02
CA ASP A 152 -1.00 -15.67 30.20
C ASP A 152 0.35 -14.95 30.05
N TYR A 153 0.79 -14.63 28.86
CA TYR A 153 2.10 -14.06 28.54
C TYR A 153 2.08 -12.54 28.39
N ILE A 154 0.92 -11.95 28.10
CA ILE A 154 0.77 -10.52 27.78
C ILE A 154 0.58 -9.61 29.01
N LYS A 155 0.34 -10.18 30.19
CA LYS A 155 -0.13 -9.47 31.39
C LYS A 155 0.80 -8.34 31.85
N ASP A 156 2.11 -8.53 31.72
CA ASP A 156 3.15 -7.58 32.16
C ASP A 156 3.75 -6.80 31.00
N GLU A 157 3.18 -6.90 29.79
CA GLU A 157 3.71 -6.32 28.56
C GLU A 157 3.08 -4.93 28.31
N LYS A 158 3.72 -3.87 28.80
CA LYS A 158 3.20 -2.49 28.84
C LYS A 158 2.60 -2.06 27.49
N TYR A 159 3.35 -2.17 26.42
CA TYR A 159 2.94 -1.62 25.11
C TYR A 159 1.80 -2.40 24.46
N LEU A 160 1.67 -3.69 24.77
CA LEU A 160 0.51 -4.48 24.38
C LEU A 160 -0.68 -4.22 25.29
N GLN A 161 -0.46 -4.02 26.60
CA GLN A 161 -1.53 -3.65 27.53
C GLN A 161 -2.17 -2.29 27.16
N ASP A 162 -1.37 -1.33 26.70
CA ASP A 162 -1.86 -0.03 26.23
C ASP A 162 -2.73 -0.14 24.96
N ARG A 163 -2.76 -1.32 24.30
CA ARG A 163 -3.48 -1.60 23.05
C ARG A 163 -4.50 -2.72 23.15
N MET A 164 -4.91 -3.06 24.37
CA MET A 164 -5.80 -4.20 24.62
C MET A 164 -7.15 -4.10 23.93
N ASP A 165 -7.67 -2.90 23.69
CA ASP A 165 -8.95 -2.74 22.98
C ASP A 165 -8.85 -3.22 21.53
N ALA A 166 -7.83 -2.82 20.80
CA ALA A 166 -7.54 -3.29 19.45
C ALA A 166 -7.25 -4.80 19.41
N ILE A 167 -6.44 -5.30 20.38
CA ILE A 167 -6.10 -6.72 20.52
C ILE A 167 -7.34 -7.56 20.79
N ASN A 168 -8.24 -7.10 21.66
CA ASN A 168 -9.50 -7.77 21.94
C ASN A 168 -10.43 -7.77 20.74
N THR A 169 -10.49 -6.65 19.98
CA THR A 169 -11.27 -6.58 18.74
C THR A 169 -10.75 -7.57 17.70
N ALA A 170 -9.44 -7.65 17.49
CA ALA A 170 -8.84 -8.66 16.61
C ALA A 170 -9.12 -10.10 17.09
N SER A 171 -8.99 -10.34 18.39
CA SER A 171 -9.15 -11.69 18.96
C SER A 171 -10.59 -12.23 18.83
N LYS A 172 -11.60 -11.33 18.80
CA LYS A 172 -13.01 -11.73 18.54
C LYS A 172 -13.20 -12.43 17.19
N LEU A 173 -12.36 -12.14 16.19
CA LEU A 173 -12.40 -12.79 14.88
C LEU A 173 -12.15 -14.30 14.97
N SER A 174 -11.49 -14.78 16.03
CA SER A 174 -11.29 -16.21 16.28
C SER A 174 -12.60 -16.97 16.59
N GLY A 175 -13.61 -16.27 17.10
CA GLY A 175 -14.83 -16.86 17.63
C GLY A 175 -14.64 -17.62 18.95
N THR A 176 -13.48 -17.43 19.63
CA THR A 176 -13.10 -18.14 20.86
C THR A 176 -12.46 -17.14 21.82
N ASP A 177 -12.73 -17.28 23.14
CA ASP A 177 -12.10 -16.46 24.15
C ASP A 177 -10.58 -16.67 24.15
N GLY A 178 -9.81 -15.60 24.42
CA GLY A 178 -8.36 -15.62 24.46
C GLY A 178 -7.73 -14.42 23.77
N VAL A 179 -6.41 -14.32 23.81
CA VAL A 179 -5.59 -13.32 23.10
C VAL A 179 -4.81 -14.02 21.98
N TRP A 180 -5.32 -13.92 20.78
CA TRP A 180 -4.84 -14.73 19.65
C TRP A 180 -3.96 -13.99 18.64
N ALA A 181 -4.15 -12.67 18.51
CA ALA A 181 -3.44 -11.86 17.54
C ALA A 181 -3.31 -10.42 18.00
N VAL A 182 -2.27 -9.74 17.52
CA VAL A 182 -2.10 -8.29 17.65
C VAL A 182 -2.23 -7.70 16.22
N PRO A 183 -3.21 -6.82 15.94
CA PRO A 183 -3.40 -6.24 14.62
C PRO A 183 -2.29 -5.24 14.28
N SER A 184 -2.01 -5.05 12.99
CA SER A 184 -1.07 -4.03 12.52
C SER A 184 -1.66 -2.62 12.61
N GLU A 185 -0.81 -1.62 12.47
CA GLU A 185 -1.16 -0.20 12.34
C GLU A 185 -2.19 0.29 13.39
N ILE A 186 -2.00 -0.11 14.66
CA ILE A 186 -2.81 0.41 15.78
C ILE A 186 -2.41 1.85 16.02
N SER A 187 -3.25 2.78 15.55
CA SER A 187 -2.99 4.20 15.65
C SER A 187 -3.32 4.75 17.04
N ASN A 188 -2.52 5.71 17.50
CA ASN A 188 -2.83 6.52 18.68
C ASN A 188 -3.56 7.82 18.34
N GLN A 189 -3.92 8.01 17.07
CA GLN A 189 -4.72 9.14 16.60
C GLN A 189 -6.20 8.77 16.50
N PRO A 190 -7.11 9.73 16.64
CA PRO A 190 -8.54 9.48 16.44
C PRO A 190 -8.84 8.95 15.03
N ALA A 191 -9.89 8.14 14.91
CA ALA A 191 -10.32 7.59 13.61
C ALA A 191 -10.68 8.66 12.57
N THR A 192 -10.95 9.88 13.02
CA THR A 192 -11.27 11.04 12.17
C THR A 192 -10.04 11.84 11.72
N GLU A 193 -8.85 11.53 12.25
CA GLU A 193 -7.61 12.18 11.84
C GLU A 193 -7.14 11.60 10.52
N PRO A 194 -6.86 12.42 9.47
CA PRO A 194 -6.29 11.93 8.23
C PRO A 194 -5.01 11.11 8.47
N CYS A 195 -4.91 9.95 7.84
CA CYS A 195 -3.74 9.08 8.00
C CYS A 195 -2.67 9.27 6.91
N GLU A 196 -2.80 10.28 6.06
CA GLU A 196 -1.80 10.64 5.06
C GLU A 196 -0.68 11.50 5.64
N ALA A 197 0.54 11.32 5.11
CA ALA A 197 1.72 12.01 5.66
C ALA A 197 1.82 13.48 5.20
N SER A 198 1.83 13.74 3.89
CA SER A 198 2.04 15.08 3.31
C SER A 198 1.14 15.37 2.11
N GLU A 199 0.77 14.35 1.37
CA GLU A 199 -0.05 14.45 0.16
C GLU A 199 -1.33 13.63 0.35
N PRO A 200 -2.52 14.13 -0.03
CA PRO A 200 -3.74 13.34 0.02
C PRO A 200 -3.69 12.22 -1.02
N THR A 201 -4.34 11.09 -0.72
CA THR A 201 -4.47 9.98 -1.66
C THR A 201 -5.25 10.37 -2.92
N ASN A 202 -6.25 11.24 -2.75
CA ASN A 202 -7.10 11.73 -3.82
C ASN A 202 -7.06 13.25 -3.86
N ALA A 203 -6.52 13.81 -4.95
CA ALA A 203 -6.55 15.25 -5.21
C ALA A 203 -6.36 15.53 -6.71
N PRO A 204 -6.79 16.68 -7.23
CA PRO A 204 -6.49 17.10 -8.60
C PRO A 204 -5.01 17.43 -8.74
N SER A 205 -4.20 16.48 -9.18
CA SER A 205 -2.75 16.65 -9.32
C SER A 205 -2.39 17.09 -10.73
N LEU A 206 -1.89 18.32 -10.85
CA LEU A 206 -1.53 18.96 -12.13
C LEU A 206 -0.01 19.13 -12.26
N ARG A 207 0.48 19.20 -13.51
CA ARG A 207 1.81 19.75 -13.81
C ARG A 207 1.81 21.22 -13.38
N TRP A 208 2.27 21.45 -12.15
CA TRP A 208 2.19 22.72 -11.46
C TRP A 208 2.92 23.85 -12.21
N ASP A 209 4.07 23.53 -12.77
CA ASP A 209 4.85 24.44 -13.62
C ASP A 209 4.04 24.91 -14.85
N VAL A 210 3.33 24.01 -15.51
CA VAL A 210 2.50 24.35 -16.67
C VAL A 210 1.21 25.07 -16.24
N TYR A 211 0.66 24.73 -15.08
CA TYR A 211 -0.46 25.44 -14.48
C TYR A 211 -0.09 26.89 -14.14
N GLY A 212 1.14 27.11 -13.66
CA GLY A 212 1.68 28.44 -13.46
C GLY A 212 1.85 29.25 -14.76
N GLU A 213 2.28 28.60 -15.86
CA GLU A 213 2.39 29.26 -17.17
C GLU A 213 1.06 29.76 -17.73
N VAL A 214 -0.08 29.24 -17.25
CA VAL A 214 -1.41 29.75 -17.60
C VAL A 214 -2.01 30.67 -16.53
N GLY A 215 -1.25 30.99 -15.47
CA GLY A 215 -1.57 32.00 -14.46
C GLY A 215 -2.42 31.50 -13.29
N TYR A 216 -2.35 30.21 -12.97
CA TYR A 216 -3.09 29.57 -11.86
C TYR A 216 -4.60 29.89 -11.89
N PRO A 217 -5.34 29.58 -12.96
CA PRO A 217 -6.76 29.92 -13.05
C PRO A 217 -7.56 29.23 -11.94
N GLU A 218 -8.39 29.98 -11.26
CA GLU A 218 -9.31 29.41 -10.27
C GLU A 218 -10.31 28.44 -10.93
N MET A 219 -10.63 27.35 -10.23
CA MET A 219 -11.61 26.34 -10.64
C MET A 219 -12.69 26.27 -9.56
N ASP A 220 -13.93 26.61 -9.89
CA ASP A 220 -15.04 26.55 -8.95
C ASP A 220 -15.64 25.13 -8.90
N THR A 221 -15.69 24.44 -10.04
CA THR A 221 -16.26 23.10 -10.24
C THR A 221 -15.33 22.20 -11.04
N LEU A 222 -15.61 20.90 -11.06
CA LEU A 222 -14.86 19.91 -11.86
C LEU A 222 -14.78 20.33 -13.35
N GLU A 223 -15.88 20.84 -13.89
CA GLU A 223 -16.00 21.21 -15.30
C GLU A 223 -15.11 22.40 -15.67
N ASP A 224 -14.79 23.29 -14.73
CA ASP A 224 -13.87 24.42 -14.94
C ASP A 224 -12.43 23.96 -15.18
N MET A 225 -12.09 22.72 -14.84
CA MET A 225 -10.79 22.16 -15.17
C MET A 225 -10.58 21.97 -16.68
N ILE A 226 -11.65 21.75 -17.48
CA ILE A 226 -11.54 21.55 -18.93
C ILE A 226 -10.84 22.72 -19.63
N PRO A 227 -11.32 23.98 -19.53
CA PRO A 227 -10.66 25.11 -20.18
C PRO A 227 -9.27 25.38 -19.62
N VAL A 228 -8.98 25.03 -18.36
CA VAL A 228 -7.63 25.12 -17.79
C VAL A 228 -6.72 24.11 -18.46
N LEU A 229 -7.14 22.85 -18.59
CA LEU A 229 -6.39 21.80 -19.24
C LEU A 229 -6.17 22.07 -20.74
N GLU A 230 -7.13 22.71 -21.45
CA GLU A 230 -6.93 23.16 -22.84
C GLU A 230 -5.76 24.16 -22.94
N GLN A 231 -5.71 25.16 -22.06
CA GLN A 231 -4.64 26.13 -22.02
C GLN A 231 -3.29 25.49 -21.64
N MET A 232 -3.28 24.62 -20.65
CA MET A 232 -2.08 23.88 -20.23
C MET A 232 -1.54 23.01 -21.36
N GLN A 233 -2.39 22.27 -22.07
CA GLN A 233 -1.98 21.42 -23.18
C GLN A 233 -1.40 22.24 -24.34
N GLU A 234 -1.96 23.40 -24.65
CA GLU A 234 -1.42 24.31 -25.65
C GLU A 234 -0.02 24.81 -25.26
N LYS A 235 0.19 25.18 -23.99
CA LYS A 235 1.48 25.61 -23.45
C LYS A 235 2.52 24.49 -23.46
N ALA A 236 2.14 23.29 -23.16
CA ALA A 236 3.02 22.14 -23.06
C ALA A 236 3.39 21.53 -24.43
N LYS A 237 2.92 22.06 -25.56
CA LYS A 237 3.29 21.56 -26.88
C LYS A 237 4.80 21.58 -27.10
N GLY A 238 5.35 20.42 -27.48
CA GLY A 238 6.77 20.27 -27.76
C GLY A 238 7.69 20.22 -26.53
N THR A 239 7.14 20.10 -25.32
CA THR A 239 7.93 19.98 -24.08
C THR A 239 8.23 18.53 -23.68
N SER A 240 7.64 17.54 -24.36
CA SER A 240 7.93 16.13 -24.13
C SER A 240 9.40 15.80 -24.34
N LYS A 241 9.97 14.98 -23.45
CA LYS A 241 11.39 14.57 -23.54
C LYS A 241 11.70 13.68 -24.74
N ASP A 242 10.71 12.94 -25.24
CA ASP A 242 10.86 12.05 -26.42
C ASP A 242 10.26 12.64 -27.70
N GLY A 243 9.79 13.89 -27.64
CA GLY A 243 9.27 14.65 -28.78
C GLY A 243 7.87 14.22 -29.22
N LYS A 244 7.12 13.53 -28.37
CA LYS A 244 5.73 13.16 -28.60
C LYS A 244 4.76 14.29 -28.28
N ASP A 245 3.50 14.09 -28.62
CA ASP A 245 2.42 14.99 -28.21
C ASP A 245 2.18 14.88 -26.70
N VAL A 246 1.87 16.03 -26.08
CA VAL A 246 1.49 16.12 -24.68
C VAL A 246 -0.02 16.18 -24.59
N TYR A 247 -0.60 15.35 -23.73
CA TYR A 247 -2.03 15.31 -23.48
C TYR A 247 -2.34 15.72 -22.04
N ALA A 248 -3.49 16.38 -21.86
CA ALA A 248 -3.94 16.72 -20.52
C ALA A 248 -4.19 15.47 -19.68
N LEU A 249 -4.88 14.49 -20.23
CA LEU A 249 -5.31 13.25 -19.58
C LEU A 249 -4.83 12.04 -20.37
N SER A 250 -4.36 11.01 -19.67
CA SER A 250 -4.03 9.71 -20.25
C SER A 250 -4.59 8.61 -19.37
N LEU A 251 -5.47 7.76 -19.92
CA LEU A 251 -6.25 6.76 -19.18
C LEU A 251 -5.66 5.36 -19.38
N PHE A 252 -6.02 4.42 -18.50
CA PHE A 252 -5.63 3.01 -18.61
C PHE A 252 -6.67 2.09 -17.96
N LYS A 253 -6.68 0.80 -18.33
CA LYS A 253 -7.72 -0.17 -17.96
C LYS A 253 -7.31 -1.15 -16.86
N ASP A 254 -6.02 -1.28 -16.58
CA ASP A 254 -5.50 -2.38 -15.75
C ASP A 254 -6.10 -2.42 -14.34
N TRP A 255 -6.61 -1.30 -13.86
CA TRP A 255 -7.21 -1.17 -12.53
C TRP A 255 -8.73 -1.00 -12.54
N ASP A 256 -9.37 -1.22 -13.69
CA ASP A 256 -10.83 -1.23 -13.72
C ASP A 256 -11.37 -2.34 -12.81
N GLY A 257 -12.27 -1.93 -11.91
CA GLY A 257 -12.93 -2.80 -10.95
C GLY A 257 -14.40 -3.02 -11.31
N ASP A 258 -15.29 -2.77 -10.35
CA ASP A 258 -16.73 -2.79 -10.57
C ASP A 258 -17.21 -1.65 -11.48
N ILE A 259 -16.38 -0.59 -11.57
CA ILE A 259 -16.55 0.58 -12.43
C ILE A 259 -15.25 0.92 -13.15
N MET A 260 -15.30 1.84 -14.12
CA MET A 260 -14.10 2.42 -14.73
C MET A 260 -13.33 3.24 -13.69
N GLN A 261 -12.11 2.79 -13.33
CA GLN A 261 -11.34 3.34 -12.22
C GLN A 261 -10.97 4.83 -12.42
N ASN A 262 -10.66 5.24 -13.65
CA ASN A 262 -10.36 6.65 -13.94
C ASN A 262 -11.55 7.57 -13.66
N ALA A 263 -12.78 7.15 -13.92
CA ALA A 263 -13.98 7.90 -13.54
C ALA A 263 -14.23 7.85 -12.02
N GLY A 264 -13.98 6.70 -11.40
CA GLY A 264 -14.05 6.54 -9.94
C GLY A 264 -13.11 7.49 -9.18
N ALA A 265 -11.92 7.77 -9.72
CA ALA A 265 -10.99 8.73 -9.13
C ALA A 265 -11.58 10.16 -9.07
N PHE A 266 -12.37 10.58 -10.05
CA PHE A 266 -13.09 11.86 -9.97
C PHE A 266 -14.23 11.83 -8.92
N CYS A 267 -14.85 10.66 -8.69
CA CYS A 267 -15.84 10.54 -7.61
C CYS A 267 -15.18 10.76 -6.25
N ALA A 268 -13.95 10.26 -6.07
CA ALA A 268 -13.19 10.46 -4.84
C ALA A 268 -12.84 11.93 -4.57
N LEU A 269 -12.75 12.81 -5.59
CA LEU A 269 -12.58 14.25 -5.40
C LEU A 269 -13.80 14.91 -4.74
N TYR A 270 -14.93 14.23 -4.70
CA TYR A 270 -16.17 14.71 -4.07
C TYR A 270 -16.58 13.86 -2.87
N GLY A 271 -15.63 13.08 -2.31
CA GLY A 271 -15.84 12.30 -1.08
C GLY A 271 -16.66 11.04 -1.28
N TYR A 272 -16.76 10.52 -2.52
CA TYR A 272 -17.43 9.27 -2.79
C TYR A 272 -16.44 8.11 -2.91
N GLU A 273 -16.83 6.96 -2.39
CA GLU A 273 -16.21 5.67 -2.68
C GLU A 273 -17.24 4.71 -3.30
N ASN A 274 -16.79 3.73 -4.04
CA ASN A 274 -17.67 2.67 -4.52
C ASN A 274 -17.52 1.40 -3.68
N LEU A 275 -18.67 0.82 -3.32
CA LEU A 275 -18.78 -0.50 -2.74
C LEU A 275 -19.70 -1.31 -3.66
N GLY A 276 -19.10 -2.16 -4.51
CA GLY A 276 -19.85 -2.75 -5.61
C GLY A 276 -20.40 -1.70 -6.57
N PHE A 277 -21.72 -1.68 -6.75
CA PHE A 277 -22.42 -0.68 -7.57
C PHE A 277 -23.09 0.44 -6.77
N ALA A 278 -22.94 0.44 -5.45
CA ALA A 278 -23.29 1.57 -4.61
C ALA A 278 -22.11 2.57 -4.58
N LEU A 279 -22.40 3.82 -4.90
CA LEU A 279 -21.49 4.94 -4.78
C LEU A 279 -21.93 5.76 -3.56
N GLY A 280 -21.22 5.61 -2.46
CA GLY A 280 -21.57 6.23 -1.20
C GLY A 280 -20.66 7.39 -0.85
N LYS A 281 -21.25 8.45 -0.29
CA LYS A 281 -20.48 9.53 0.29
C LYS A 281 -19.98 9.10 1.66
N VAL A 282 -18.70 9.28 1.93
CA VAL A 282 -18.04 8.67 3.10
C VAL A 282 -18.52 9.22 4.45
N ASP A 283 -19.25 10.34 4.46
CA ASP A 283 -19.96 10.84 5.64
C ASP A 283 -21.35 10.20 5.85
N GLY A 284 -21.75 9.27 4.98
CA GLY A 284 -23.04 8.60 5.03
C GLY A 284 -24.24 9.44 4.59
N SER A 285 -24.01 10.65 4.08
CA SER A 285 -25.09 11.58 3.72
C SER A 285 -25.84 11.17 2.45
N GLU A 286 -25.22 10.37 1.57
CA GLU A 286 -25.78 10.01 0.28
C GLU A 286 -25.28 8.66 -0.21
N ILE A 287 -26.15 7.88 -0.85
CA ILE A 287 -25.83 6.65 -1.58
C ILE A 287 -26.50 6.73 -2.95
N GLN A 288 -25.69 6.66 -4.01
CA GLN A 288 -26.12 6.68 -5.41
C GLN A 288 -25.94 5.31 -6.04
N SER A 289 -26.74 4.99 -7.06
CA SER A 289 -26.43 3.90 -7.98
C SER A 289 -25.47 4.41 -9.05
N VAL A 290 -24.41 3.68 -9.33
CA VAL A 290 -23.38 4.10 -10.32
C VAL A 290 -23.96 4.32 -11.74
N ILE A 291 -25.10 3.69 -12.06
CA ILE A 291 -25.72 3.84 -13.39
C ILE A 291 -26.78 4.97 -13.45
N ASP A 292 -27.12 5.62 -12.33
CA ASP A 292 -28.11 6.70 -12.38
C ASP A 292 -27.57 7.91 -13.14
N SER A 293 -28.42 8.51 -13.97
CA SER A 293 -28.02 9.57 -14.88
C SER A 293 -27.49 10.85 -14.21
N ASP A 294 -27.83 11.03 -12.93
CA ASP A 294 -27.41 12.14 -12.08
C ASP A 294 -26.36 11.72 -11.04
N SER A 295 -25.86 10.48 -11.11
CA SER A 295 -24.80 10.02 -10.21
C SER A 295 -23.48 10.76 -10.46
N MET A 296 -22.66 10.85 -9.42
CA MET A 296 -21.31 11.42 -9.55
C MET A 296 -20.45 10.63 -10.55
N TYR A 297 -20.67 9.31 -10.68
CA TYR A 297 -19.98 8.48 -11.65
C TYR A 297 -20.33 8.87 -13.09
N VAL A 298 -21.61 9.08 -13.41
CA VAL A 298 -22.04 9.54 -14.75
C VAL A 298 -21.56 10.97 -15.01
N ARG A 299 -21.53 11.85 -14.00
CA ARG A 299 -20.91 13.18 -14.09
C ARG A 299 -19.42 13.08 -14.47
N ALA A 300 -18.67 12.18 -13.83
CA ALA A 300 -17.26 11.94 -14.12
C ALA A 300 -17.04 11.39 -15.55
N LEU A 301 -17.89 10.46 -16.00
CA LEU A 301 -17.87 9.97 -17.38
C LEU A 301 -18.15 11.09 -18.40
N LYS A 302 -19.10 11.98 -18.08
CA LYS A 302 -19.41 13.12 -18.93
C LYS A 302 -18.25 14.11 -19.01
N PHE A 303 -17.60 14.41 -17.89
CA PHE A 303 -16.38 15.21 -17.85
C PHE A 303 -15.28 14.61 -18.77
N LEU A 304 -15.01 13.32 -18.66
CA LEU A 304 -14.05 12.64 -19.53
C LEU A 304 -14.47 12.68 -21.00
N PHE A 305 -15.76 12.48 -21.30
CA PHE A 305 -16.27 12.62 -22.65
C PHE A 305 -16.04 14.03 -23.21
N GLU A 306 -16.36 15.07 -22.45
CA GLU A 306 -16.15 16.46 -22.87
C GLU A 306 -14.66 16.78 -23.08
N ALA A 307 -13.80 16.30 -22.20
CA ALA A 307 -12.34 16.38 -22.35
C ALA A 307 -11.88 15.69 -23.65
N ASN A 308 -12.43 14.51 -23.97
CA ASN A 308 -12.13 13.82 -25.21
C ASN A 308 -12.60 14.59 -26.45
N GLN A 309 -13.80 15.22 -26.41
CA GLN A 309 -14.28 16.07 -27.52
C GLN A 309 -13.35 17.26 -27.80
N LYS A 310 -12.61 17.70 -26.81
CA LYS A 310 -11.60 18.77 -26.89
C LYS A 310 -10.21 18.28 -27.30
N GLY A 311 -10.02 16.96 -27.46
CA GLY A 311 -8.71 16.38 -27.77
C GLY A 311 -7.73 16.42 -26.60
N LEU A 312 -8.23 16.44 -25.36
CA LEU A 312 -7.42 16.46 -24.14
C LEU A 312 -7.02 15.07 -23.69
N ILE A 313 -7.71 14.03 -24.16
CA ILE A 313 -7.40 12.64 -23.80
C ILE A 313 -6.45 12.03 -24.82
N ASP A 314 -5.40 11.41 -24.32
CA ASP A 314 -4.45 10.61 -25.08
C ASP A 314 -5.18 9.50 -25.87
N PRO A 315 -5.07 9.44 -27.19
CA PRO A 315 -5.75 8.44 -28.01
C PRO A 315 -5.30 7.00 -27.76
N GLU A 316 -4.11 6.79 -27.20
CA GLU A 316 -3.62 5.46 -26.80
C GLU A 316 -4.27 4.93 -25.51
N SER A 317 -5.05 5.73 -24.80
CA SER A 317 -5.69 5.40 -23.52
C SER A 317 -6.48 4.08 -23.53
N THR A 318 -7.07 3.71 -24.67
CA THR A 318 -7.85 2.46 -24.80
C THR A 318 -7.00 1.19 -24.94
N THR A 319 -5.70 1.32 -25.21
CA THR A 319 -4.80 0.21 -25.58
C THR A 319 -3.54 0.14 -24.72
N GLN A 320 -3.22 1.18 -23.97
CA GLN A 320 -2.05 1.21 -23.10
C GLN A 320 -2.32 0.53 -21.75
N ASN A 321 -1.24 0.11 -21.12
CA ASN A 321 -1.22 -0.41 -19.76
C ASN A 321 -0.55 0.59 -18.79
N PHE A 322 -0.52 0.25 -17.51
CA PHE A 322 0.07 1.06 -16.46
C PHE A 322 1.55 1.39 -16.69
N ASP A 323 2.37 0.43 -17.14
CA ASP A 323 3.81 0.67 -17.39
C ASP A 323 4.03 1.69 -18.51
N THR A 324 3.18 1.63 -19.56
CA THR A 324 3.20 2.62 -20.65
C THR A 324 2.82 4.00 -20.13
N LEU A 325 1.79 4.09 -19.30
CA LEU A 325 1.36 5.35 -18.67
C LEU A 325 2.48 5.94 -17.80
N GLN A 326 3.13 5.14 -16.94
CA GLN A 326 4.27 5.62 -16.15
C GLN A 326 5.41 6.18 -17.02
N THR A 327 5.65 5.55 -18.17
CA THR A 327 6.65 6.05 -19.12
C THR A 327 6.26 7.41 -19.67
N LYS A 328 4.98 7.64 -19.99
CA LYS A 328 4.46 8.94 -20.44
C LYS A 328 4.60 10.01 -19.35
N PHE A 329 4.27 9.70 -18.10
CA PHE A 329 4.53 10.62 -16.98
C PHE A 329 6.01 10.99 -16.89
N ARG A 330 6.91 10.01 -16.93
CA ARG A 330 8.37 10.25 -16.87
C ARG A 330 8.89 11.16 -17.98
N ASN A 331 8.30 11.07 -19.16
CA ASN A 331 8.66 11.89 -20.32
C ASN A 331 8.03 13.29 -20.29
N GLY A 332 7.01 13.52 -19.45
CA GLY A 332 6.26 14.76 -19.38
C GLY A 332 5.15 14.87 -20.42
N ASP A 333 4.64 13.73 -20.90
CA ASP A 333 3.61 13.64 -21.94
C ASP A 333 2.19 13.80 -21.39
N VAL A 334 2.02 13.87 -20.05
CA VAL A 334 0.72 13.95 -19.36
C VAL A 334 0.73 15.11 -18.37
N LEU A 335 -0.38 15.86 -18.26
CA LEU A 335 -0.48 17.06 -17.44
C LEU A 335 -1.33 16.90 -16.18
N TYR A 336 -2.20 15.90 -16.12
CA TYR A 336 -3.05 15.56 -14.97
C TYR A 336 -2.77 14.14 -14.50
N SER A 337 -2.63 13.98 -13.20
CA SER A 337 -2.54 12.68 -12.56
C SER A 337 -3.81 12.41 -11.74
N PHE A 338 -4.41 11.24 -11.91
CA PHE A 338 -5.62 10.83 -11.17
C PHE A 338 -5.34 10.64 -9.68
N TRP A 339 -4.12 10.33 -9.34
CA TRP A 339 -3.64 10.20 -7.95
C TRP A 339 -2.33 10.97 -7.82
N PRO A 340 -2.18 11.83 -6.81
CA PRO A 340 -0.94 12.62 -6.61
C PRO A 340 0.34 11.78 -6.68
N TRP A 341 0.38 10.66 -5.98
CA TRP A 341 1.54 9.77 -5.94
C TRP A 341 1.94 9.20 -7.31
N LEU A 342 1.01 9.06 -8.27
CA LEU A 342 1.29 8.43 -9.57
C LEU A 342 2.16 9.33 -10.46
N GLY A 343 1.73 10.57 -10.70
CA GLY A 343 2.48 11.54 -11.52
C GLY A 343 3.74 12.04 -10.82
N ALA A 344 3.60 12.46 -9.57
CA ALA A 344 4.72 12.91 -8.75
C ALA A 344 5.78 11.81 -8.56
N GLY A 345 5.37 10.57 -8.31
CA GLY A 345 6.28 9.45 -8.05
C GLY A 345 7.27 9.13 -9.18
N VAL A 346 6.97 9.54 -10.41
CA VAL A 346 7.88 9.31 -11.55
C VAL A 346 8.40 10.59 -12.21
N TYR A 347 7.70 11.71 -12.09
CA TYR A 347 8.09 12.97 -12.72
C TYR A 347 8.82 13.92 -11.77
N ASN A 348 8.48 13.97 -10.48
CA ASN A 348 9.06 14.87 -9.48
C ASN A 348 10.46 14.41 -9.05
N THR A 349 11.36 14.24 -10.01
CA THR A 349 12.77 13.97 -9.72
C THR A 349 13.43 15.19 -9.06
N THR A 350 14.52 15.00 -8.33
CA THR A 350 15.29 16.09 -7.74
C THR A 350 15.68 17.15 -8.78
N GLU A 351 16.03 16.73 -10.01
CA GLU A 351 16.33 17.63 -11.11
C GLU A 351 15.11 18.50 -11.47
N ASN A 352 13.97 17.86 -11.75
CA ASN A 352 12.75 18.57 -12.15
C ASN A 352 12.27 19.53 -11.04
N THR A 353 12.17 19.06 -9.79
CA THR A 353 11.63 19.85 -8.68
C THR A 353 12.55 21.03 -8.29
N SER A 354 13.87 20.88 -8.42
CA SER A 354 14.83 21.99 -8.21
C SER A 354 14.74 23.06 -9.29
N GLU A 355 14.22 22.70 -10.47
CA GLU A 355 13.91 23.66 -11.54
C GLU A 355 12.51 24.28 -11.40
N GLY A 356 11.69 23.81 -10.45
CA GLY A 356 10.31 24.22 -10.25
C GLY A 356 9.31 23.45 -11.10
N LYS A 357 9.73 22.34 -11.71
CA LYS A 357 8.88 21.48 -12.55
C LYS A 357 8.36 20.29 -11.73
N GLY A 358 7.08 19.97 -11.89
CA GLY A 358 6.52 18.80 -11.21
C GLY A 358 5.01 18.80 -11.13
N PHE A 359 4.50 17.74 -10.53
CA PHE A 359 3.10 17.62 -10.16
C PHE A 359 2.91 18.12 -8.74
N ALA A 360 1.83 18.87 -8.53
CA ALA A 360 1.32 19.26 -7.22
C ALA A 360 -0.20 19.39 -7.29
N SER A 361 -0.86 19.31 -6.15
CA SER A 361 -2.33 19.33 -6.10
C SER A 361 -2.88 20.75 -6.22
N ALA A 362 -3.87 20.91 -7.10
CA ALA A 362 -4.64 22.13 -7.24
C ALA A 362 -5.97 22.02 -6.48
N THR A 363 -6.58 23.16 -6.16
CA THR A 363 -7.87 23.21 -5.49
C THR A 363 -8.99 23.48 -6.48
N ILE A 364 -10.05 22.66 -6.45
CA ILE A 364 -11.36 22.96 -7.02
C ILE A 364 -12.24 23.38 -5.84
N LYS A 365 -12.88 24.54 -5.87
CA LYS A 365 -13.51 25.13 -4.68
C LYS A 365 -14.64 24.28 -4.09
N ASP A 366 -15.41 23.59 -4.93
CA ASP A 366 -16.52 22.74 -4.48
C ASP A 366 -16.11 21.31 -4.11
N MET A 367 -14.83 20.94 -4.28
CA MET A 367 -14.35 19.59 -3.97
C MET A 367 -14.33 19.31 -2.46
N LYS A 368 -14.49 18.03 -2.14
CA LYS A 368 -14.32 17.43 -0.82
C LYS A 368 -13.61 16.09 -1.02
N CYS A 369 -12.30 16.13 -1.17
CA CYS A 369 -11.52 14.94 -1.49
C CYS A 369 -11.66 13.88 -0.41
N LEU A 370 -11.86 12.63 -0.83
CA LEU A 370 -11.83 11.48 0.05
C LEU A 370 -10.42 11.32 0.63
N SER A 371 -10.33 11.35 1.94
CA SER A 371 -9.14 11.03 2.73
C SER A 371 -9.47 9.88 3.68
N TYR A 372 -8.47 9.11 4.08
CA TYR A 372 -8.65 7.98 4.97
C TYR A 372 -8.23 8.35 6.39
N GLY A 373 -9.06 7.97 7.36
CA GLY A 373 -8.79 8.21 8.77
C GLY A 373 -7.84 7.18 9.39
N SER A 374 -7.28 7.53 10.53
CA SER A 374 -6.44 6.67 11.34
C SER A 374 -7.22 5.48 11.90
N MET A 375 -6.51 4.41 12.28
CA MET A 375 -7.09 3.12 12.69
C MET A 375 -6.80 2.82 14.18
N PRO A 376 -7.55 3.38 15.14
CA PRO A 376 -7.32 3.10 16.56
C PRO A 376 -7.40 1.61 16.93
N ASP A 377 -8.31 0.87 16.28
CA ASP A 377 -8.45 -0.57 16.46
C ASP A 377 -7.43 -1.40 15.65
N GLY A 378 -6.50 -0.73 14.95
CA GLY A 378 -5.57 -1.39 14.04
C GLY A 378 -6.23 -1.94 12.78
N LYS A 379 -5.42 -2.45 11.87
CA LYS A 379 -5.90 -3.09 10.63
C LYS A 379 -5.98 -4.59 10.79
N MET A 380 -7.16 -5.17 10.53
CA MET A 380 -7.37 -6.62 10.57
C MET A 380 -6.87 -7.34 9.32
N SER A 381 -6.53 -6.61 8.27
CA SER A 381 -5.92 -7.18 7.06
C SER A 381 -4.52 -7.76 7.30
N VAL A 382 -3.85 -7.40 8.38
CA VAL A 382 -2.56 -7.96 8.81
C VAL A 382 -2.49 -7.99 10.33
N GLY A 383 -1.98 -9.08 10.91
CA GLY A 383 -1.68 -9.15 12.33
C GLY A 383 -0.51 -10.08 12.61
N ILE A 384 0.05 -9.96 13.81
CA ILE A 384 1.15 -10.79 14.31
C ILE A 384 0.64 -11.71 15.42
N MET A 385 1.04 -12.97 15.37
CA MET A 385 0.62 -14.03 16.28
C MET A 385 1.83 -14.86 16.70
N VAL A 386 1.72 -15.53 17.85
CA VAL A 386 2.69 -16.53 18.30
C VAL A 386 2.25 -17.91 17.83
N GLY A 387 3.15 -18.65 17.18
CA GLY A 387 2.88 -20.03 16.75
C GLY A 387 2.82 -21.00 17.92
N SER A 388 1.89 -21.95 17.90
CA SER A 388 1.67 -22.91 19.00
C SER A 388 2.84 -23.85 19.26
N GLN A 389 3.77 -24.01 18.31
CA GLN A 389 4.91 -24.92 18.40
C GLN A 389 6.20 -24.22 18.87
N THR A 390 6.13 -22.91 19.19
CA THR A 390 7.31 -22.17 19.66
C THR A 390 7.84 -22.73 20.96
N LYS A 391 9.18 -22.68 21.13
CA LYS A 391 9.86 -23.23 22.32
C LYS A 391 9.99 -22.22 23.45
N ASP A 392 9.78 -20.95 23.16
CA ASP A 392 9.95 -19.84 24.11
C ASP A 392 8.84 -18.79 23.89
N PRO A 393 7.58 -19.11 24.30
CA PRO A 393 6.45 -18.22 24.07
C PRO A 393 6.64 -16.82 24.66
N GLN A 394 7.18 -16.72 25.88
CA GLN A 394 7.38 -15.43 26.52
C GLN A 394 8.33 -14.55 25.72
N ARG A 395 9.42 -15.10 25.17
CA ARG A 395 10.35 -14.33 24.35
C ARG A 395 9.69 -13.82 23.06
N MET A 396 8.77 -14.59 22.49
CA MET A 396 7.99 -14.15 21.30
C MET A 396 7.07 -12.99 21.66
N VAL A 397 6.40 -13.07 22.81
CA VAL A 397 5.53 -11.98 23.27
C VAL A 397 6.34 -10.74 23.69
N ASP A 398 7.49 -10.90 24.36
CA ASP A 398 8.41 -9.81 24.67
C ASP A 398 8.88 -9.09 23.37
N PHE A 399 9.17 -9.86 22.33
CA PHE A 399 9.55 -9.30 21.02
C PHE A 399 8.40 -8.55 20.35
N ILE A 400 7.18 -9.11 20.36
CA ILE A 400 6.00 -8.42 19.86
C ILE A 400 5.76 -7.13 20.65
N ASN A 401 5.82 -7.19 21.99
CA ASN A 401 5.66 -6.01 22.84
C ASN A 401 6.68 -4.91 22.50
N TRP A 402 7.93 -5.29 22.24
CA TRP A 402 8.96 -4.33 21.81
C TRP A 402 8.65 -3.72 20.43
N LEU A 403 8.11 -4.48 19.47
CA LEU A 403 7.69 -3.94 18.18
C LEU A 403 6.67 -2.79 18.32
N TYR A 404 5.90 -2.78 19.40
CA TYR A 404 4.92 -1.72 19.74
C TYR A 404 5.46 -0.66 20.71
N SER A 405 6.72 -0.76 21.14
CA SER A 405 7.40 0.31 21.88
C SER A 405 7.86 1.43 20.94
N PRO A 406 8.11 2.66 21.43
CA PRO A 406 8.67 3.73 20.61
C PRO A 406 9.89 3.27 19.81
N GLU A 407 10.90 2.71 20.47
CA GLU A 407 12.12 2.20 19.84
C GLU A 407 11.83 1.10 18.78
N GLY A 408 10.92 0.19 19.09
CA GLY A 408 10.53 -0.88 18.17
C GLY A 408 9.80 -0.35 16.92
N ILE A 409 8.91 0.61 17.09
CA ILE A 409 8.21 1.31 16.02
C ILE A 409 9.21 2.01 15.10
N GLU A 410 10.12 2.81 15.67
CA GLU A 410 11.15 3.52 14.90
C GLU A 410 12.03 2.57 14.09
N ALA A 411 12.52 1.49 14.73
CA ALA A 411 13.45 0.58 14.10
C ALA A 411 12.80 -0.39 13.11
N SER A 412 11.62 -0.96 13.44
CA SER A 412 11.04 -2.05 12.64
C SER A 412 10.30 -1.60 11.40
N SER A 413 9.74 -0.38 11.42
CA SER A 413 8.92 0.12 10.32
C SER A 413 9.65 1.12 9.41
N ALA A 414 10.96 1.27 9.55
CA ALA A 414 11.77 2.20 8.77
C ALA A 414 11.69 1.96 7.24
N GLN A 415 11.44 0.73 6.80
CA GLN A 415 11.32 0.42 5.37
C GLN A 415 9.92 0.65 4.79
N SER A 416 8.86 0.53 5.60
CA SER A 416 7.49 0.39 5.09
C SER A 416 6.60 1.60 5.36
N GLY A 417 7.06 2.57 6.16
CA GLY A 417 6.18 3.59 6.63
C GLY A 417 6.71 5.01 6.79
N GLY A 418 7.93 5.27 6.40
CA GLY A 418 8.54 6.59 6.64
C GLY A 418 8.91 6.83 8.11
N ASN A 419 8.95 5.79 8.96
CA ASN A 419 9.39 5.92 10.33
C ASN A 419 10.88 6.28 10.40
N CYS A 420 11.24 7.05 11.43
CA CYS A 420 12.51 7.77 11.52
C CYS A 420 13.76 6.90 11.72
N GLY A 421 13.60 5.59 11.97
CA GLY A 421 14.74 4.73 12.31
C GLY A 421 15.27 4.99 13.73
N PRO A 422 16.36 4.32 14.12
CA PRO A 422 16.89 4.41 15.48
C PRO A 422 17.43 5.79 15.83
N GLU A 423 17.07 6.32 17.00
CA GLU A 423 17.70 7.50 17.59
C GLU A 423 19.21 7.30 17.75
N GLY A 424 19.97 8.34 17.50
CA GLY A 424 21.44 8.33 17.53
C GLY A 424 22.09 7.76 16.26
N LEU A 425 21.33 7.14 15.35
CA LEU A 425 21.80 6.74 14.02
C LEU A 425 21.23 7.68 12.96
N THR A 426 19.92 7.67 12.79
CA THR A 426 19.24 8.39 11.71
C THR A 426 18.73 9.76 12.15
N TRP A 427 18.49 9.95 13.43
CA TRP A 427 17.97 11.19 13.99
C TRP A 427 18.45 11.41 15.41
N GLU A 428 18.29 12.63 15.91
CA GLU A 428 18.59 13.03 17.29
C GLU A 428 17.69 14.19 17.73
N MET A 429 17.57 14.39 19.05
CA MET A 429 16.90 15.56 19.61
C MET A 429 17.85 16.76 19.65
N LYS A 430 17.46 17.89 19.06
CA LYS A 430 18.20 19.14 19.11
C LYS A 430 17.25 20.30 19.43
N ASP A 431 17.53 21.01 20.52
CA ASP A 431 16.73 22.14 20.99
C ASP A 431 15.23 21.82 21.15
N GLY A 432 14.92 20.57 21.55
CA GLY A 432 13.55 20.09 21.77
C GLY A 432 12.80 19.71 20.48
N LYS A 433 13.49 19.62 19.34
CA LYS A 433 12.91 19.17 18.05
C LYS A 433 13.68 17.97 17.52
N PRO A 434 13.02 17.05 16.81
CA PRO A 434 13.70 15.97 16.11
C PRO A 434 14.40 16.51 14.87
N VAL A 435 15.65 16.12 14.66
CA VAL A 435 16.44 16.49 13.47
C VAL A 435 17.13 15.25 12.91
N LEU A 436 17.27 15.17 11.59
CA LEU A 436 18.06 14.13 10.96
C LEU A 436 19.55 14.34 11.24
N THR A 437 20.24 13.26 11.60
CA THR A 437 21.72 13.25 11.65
C THR A 437 22.29 13.33 10.22
N ASP A 438 23.60 13.54 10.10
CA ASP A 438 24.29 13.46 8.79
C ASP A 438 24.06 12.09 8.11
N PHE A 439 23.93 11.04 8.91
CA PHE A 439 23.59 9.69 8.43
C PHE A 439 22.14 9.64 7.94
N GLY A 440 21.21 10.19 8.73
CA GLY A 440 19.79 10.24 8.38
C GLY A 440 19.52 11.06 7.11
N VAL A 441 20.22 12.16 6.91
CA VAL A 441 20.13 12.94 5.66
C VAL A 441 20.54 12.09 4.46
N LYS A 442 21.66 11.36 4.53
CA LYS A 442 22.07 10.46 3.45
C LYS A 442 21.08 9.31 3.21
N ALA A 443 20.50 8.77 4.30
CA ALA A 443 19.55 7.66 4.21
C ALA A 443 18.19 8.07 3.65
N PHE A 444 17.67 9.24 4.04
CA PHE A 444 16.27 9.63 3.81
C PHE A 444 16.08 10.79 2.82
N VAL A 445 17.06 11.67 2.66
CA VAL A 445 17.02 12.79 1.72
C VAL A 445 17.79 12.46 0.45
N ASP A 446 19.05 12.00 0.59
CA ASP A 446 19.90 11.64 -0.55
C ASP A 446 19.56 10.26 -1.13
N ILE A 447 18.89 9.39 -0.34
CA ILE A 447 18.55 8.01 -0.68
C ILE A 447 19.78 7.23 -1.16
N ASP A 448 20.90 7.35 -0.40
CA ASP A 448 22.16 6.66 -0.72
C ASP A 448 22.06 5.16 -0.40
N GLU A 449 21.74 4.36 -1.41
CA GLU A 449 21.64 2.90 -1.27
C GLU A 449 22.96 2.22 -0.86
N SER A 450 24.09 2.88 -1.06
CA SER A 450 25.42 2.37 -0.70
C SER A 450 25.87 2.73 0.72
N LEU A 451 25.06 3.53 1.45
CA LEU A 451 25.36 4.04 2.78
C LEU A 451 25.58 2.89 3.78
N LYS A 452 26.81 2.75 4.25
CA LYS A 452 27.18 1.75 5.26
C LYS A 452 26.83 2.25 6.65
N VAL A 453 26.28 1.36 7.48
CA VAL A 453 26.08 1.66 8.89
C VAL A 453 27.42 1.73 9.65
N PRO A 454 27.54 2.55 10.70
CA PRO A 454 28.69 2.53 11.59
C PRO A 454 28.89 1.16 12.27
N ASP A 455 30.13 0.79 12.61
CA ASP A 455 30.47 -0.55 13.14
C ASP A 455 29.69 -0.92 14.41
N GLU A 456 29.34 0.06 15.24
CA GLU A 456 28.52 -0.13 16.45
C GLU A 456 27.09 -0.58 16.12
N TRP A 457 26.59 -0.28 14.94
CA TRP A 457 25.27 -0.70 14.44
C TRP A 457 25.33 -2.01 13.65
N GLY A 458 26.52 -2.58 13.45
CA GLY A 458 26.70 -3.84 12.75
C GLY A 458 27.46 -3.70 11.45
N SER A 459 27.04 -4.44 10.44
CA SER A 459 27.71 -4.47 9.14
C SER A 459 26.69 -4.38 7.98
N GLY A 460 27.16 -4.01 6.80
CA GLY A 460 26.33 -3.88 5.61
C GLY A 460 25.86 -2.45 5.39
N THR A 461 24.91 -2.30 4.47
CA THR A 461 24.32 -0.99 4.18
C THR A 461 23.09 -0.73 5.06
N TRP A 462 22.70 0.52 5.17
CA TRP A 462 21.44 0.91 5.81
C TRP A 462 20.27 0.15 5.17
N LYS A 463 20.17 0.21 3.84
CA LYS A 463 19.08 -0.38 3.06
C LYS A 463 18.97 -1.90 3.26
N ASP A 464 20.10 -2.61 3.20
CA ASP A 464 20.10 -4.08 3.33
C ASP A 464 19.85 -4.53 4.78
N GLY A 465 20.06 -3.64 5.73
CA GLY A 465 19.94 -3.93 7.15
C GLY A 465 18.58 -3.60 7.78
N VAL A 466 17.62 -3.02 7.04
CA VAL A 466 16.27 -2.73 7.56
C VAL A 466 15.50 -4.01 7.88
N SER A 467 14.46 -3.89 8.71
CA SER A 467 13.59 -5.02 9.07
C SER A 467 13.00 -5.70 7.83
N ALA A 468 13.14 -7.01 7.73
CA ALA A 468 12.52 -7.81 6.67
C ALA A 468 11.07 -8.22 6.97
N LEU A 469 10.55 -7.88 8.16
CA LEU A 469 9.20 -8.28 8.59
C LEU A 469 8.09 -7.62 7.76
N ASN A 470 8.36 -6.50 7.11
CA ASN A 470 7.34 -5.69 6.40
C ASN A 470 6.05 -5.51 7.23
N PHE A 471 6.21 -5.35 8.54
CA PHE A 471 5.14 -5.20 9.53
C PHE A 471 5.17 -3.81 10.13
N LYS A 472 4.01 -3.18 10.20
CA LYS A 472 3.81 -1.87 10.80
C LYS A 472 3.02 -2.01 12.11
N ALA A 473 3.57 -1.51 13.20
CA ALA A 473 2.89 -1.50 14.49
C ALA A 473 1.98 -0.28 14.67
N ASN A 474 2.32 0.85 14.04
CA ASN A 474 1.68 2.16 14.22
C ASN A 474 1.09 2.72 12.93
N GLY A 475 0.21 3.70 13.05
CA GLY A 475 -0.26 4.54 11.94
C GLY A 475 0.80 5.53 11.45
N ILE A 476 0.60 6.06 10.23
CA ILE A 476 1.58 6.96 9.57
C ILE A 476 1.77 8.26 10.33
N VAL A 477 0.71 8.77 10.96
CA VAL A 477 0.68 10.08 11.64
C VAL A 477 0.85 9.97 13.16
N ASP A 478 1.11 8.76 13.65
CA ASP A 478 1.26 8.52 15.08
C ASP A 478 2.46 9.23 15.68
N THR A 479 2.30 9.59 16.94
CA THR A 479 3.33 10.23 17.73
C THR A 479 3.78 9.35 18.89
N ASP A 480 5.02 9.49 19.30
CA ASP A 480 5.50 8.94 20.55
C ASP A 480 4.73 9.58 21.72
N PRO A 481 4.04 8.81 22.56
CA PRO A 481 3.21 9.35 23.64
C PRO A 481 4.01 10.09 24.75
N ASP A 482 5.30 9.79 24.87
CA ASP A 482 6.17 10.40 25.91
C ASP A 482 6.75 11.75 25.43
N THR A 483 7.04 11.89 24.15
CA THR A 483 7.68 13.08 23.56
C THR A 483 6.77 13.92 22.68
N GLY A 484 5.69 13.36 22.18
CA GLY A 484 4.78 13.98 21.20
C GLY A 484 5.36 14.06 19.77
N ILE A 485 6.54 13.44 19.53
CA ILE A 485 7.20 13.48 18.21
C ILE A 485 6.53 12.46 17.28
N CYS A 486 6.21 12.89 16.06
CA CYS A 486 5.72 11.99 15.05
C CYS A 486 6.81 10.99 14.64
N TYR A 487 6.47 9.69 14.61
CA TYR A 487 7.41 8.65 14.16
C TYR A 487 7.80 8.79 12.70
N ASN A 488 6.95 9.43 11.90
CA ASN A 488 7.22 9.66 10.48
C ASN A 488 8.05 10.94 10.30
N TYR A 489 9.34 10.77 9.96
CA TYR A 489 10.27 11.88 9.72
C TYR A 489 9.83 12.83 8.60
N GLN A 490 9.00 12.39 7.66
CA GLN A 490 8.49 13.23 6.56
C GLN A 490 7.57 14.37 7.04
N ARG A 491 7.12 14.32 8.28
CA ARG A 491 6.32 15.37 8.94
C ARG A 491 7.16 16.33 9.79
N TRP A 492 8.47 16.13 9.89
CA TRP A 492 9.34 17.00 10.70
C TRP A 492 9.74 18.26 9.93
N ASP A 493 9.74 19.40 10.62
CA ASP A 493 10.21 20.68 10.06
C ASP A 493 11.59 20.54 9.40
N ASP A 494 12.52 19.84 10.07
CA ASP A 494 13.88 19.60 9.59
C ASP A 494 13.94 18.87 8.24
N TYR A 495 13.09 17.85 8.05
CA TYR A 495 12.99 17.13 6.79
C TYR A 495 12.35 17.98 5.71
N LEU A 496 11.24 18.67 6.04
CA LEU A 496 10.53 19.54 5.10
C LEU A 496 11.44 20.66 4.59
N GLU A 497 12.25 21.27 5.48
CA GLU A 497 13.24 22.28 5.11
C GLU A 497 14.32 21.70 4.19
N LYS A 498 14.89 20.54 4.54
CA LYS A 498 15.94 19.88 3.75
C LYS A 498 15.47 19.36 2.39
N THR A 499 14.19 19.09 2.25
CA THR A 499 13.57 18.64 0.99
C THR A 499 12.80 19.74 0.28
N SER A 500 12.93 21.00 0.72
CA SER A 500 12.36 22.13 0.00
C SER A 500 12.95 22.23 -1.41
N THR A 501 12.10 22.56 -2.37
CA THR A 501 12.45 22.71 -3.78
C THR A 501 11.69 23.88 -4.34
N LYS A 502 12.12 24.41 -5.48
CA LYS A 502 11.40 25.51 -6.14
C LYS A 502 9.94 25.16 -6.43
N LEU A 503 9.65 23.89 -6.72
CA LEU A 503 8.27 23.42 -6.90
C LEU A 503 7.45 23.59 -5.61
N LYS A 504 7.97 23.10 -4.48
CA LYS A 504 7.30 23.20 -3.17
C LYS A 504 7.18 24.65 -2.69
N GLU A 505 8.24 25.45 -2.89
CA GLU A 505 8.22 26.87 -2.54
C GLU A 505 7.17 27.65 -3.33
N ASP A 506 7.06 27.39 -4.64
CA ASP A 506 6.06 28.01 -5.50
C ASP A 506 4.64 27.54 -5.13
N TRP A 507 4.45 26.23 -4.90
CA TRP A 507 3.16 25.70 -4.44
C TRP A 507 2.73 26.33 -3.11
N SER A 508 3.61 26.36 -2.13
CA SER A 508 3.36 26.96 -0.82
C SER A 508 2.99 28.45 -0.93
N ALA A 509 3.72 29.21 -1.77
CA ALA A 509 3.44 30.63 -1.99
C ALA A 509 2.03 30.90 -2.58
N HIS A 510 1.46 29.93 -3.31
CA HIS A 510 0.12 30.03 -3.88
C HIS A 510 -0.97 29.38 -3.01
N ASN A 511 -0.59 28.79 -1.87
CA ASN A 511 -1.49 28.10 -0.94
C ASN A 511 -1.25 28.60 0.50
N ASP A 512 -1.33 29.90 0.72
CA ASP A 512 -1.27 30.60 2.02
C ASP A 512 -0.02 30.31 2.87
N GLY A 513 1.05 29.80 2.27
CA GLY A 513 2.27 29.41 2.95
C GLY A 513 2.24 28.03 3.62
N ASP A 514 1.22 27.23 3.33
CA ASP A 514 1.11 25.85 3.84
C ASP A 514 2.29 25.00 3.34
N THR A 515 2.75 24.09 4.18
CA THR A 515 3.96 23.30 3.91
C THR A 515 3.68 21.94 3.29
N THR A 516 2.43 21.44 3.46
CA THR A 516 1.97 20.18 2.88
C THR A 516 0.58 20.31 2.28
N GLU A 517 0.28 19.51 1.26
CA GLU A 517 -1.01 19.51 0.57
C GLU A 517 -2.14 19.06 1.50
N ILE A 518 -1.88 18.06 2.38
CA ILE A 518 -2.87 17.58 3.33
C ILE A 518 -3.26 18.68 4.33
N GLU A 519 -2.29 19.45 4.85
CA GLU A 519 -2.53 20.58 5.73
C GLU A 519 -3.40 21.66 5.05
N HIS A 520 -3.09 21.97 3.80
CA HIS A 520 -3.86 22.95 3.02
C HIS A 520 -5.32 22.54 2.85
N PHE A 521 -5.57 21.30 2.40
CA PHE A 521 -6.93 20.80 2.17
C PHE A 521 -7.71 20.62 3.47
N GLU A 522 -7.05 20.33 4.57
CA GLU A 522 -7.67 20.27 5.88
C GLU A 522 -8.10 21.67 6.35
N LYS A 523 -7.21 22.68 6.29
CA LYS A 523 -7.49 24.07 6.64
C LYS A 523 -8.59 24.69 5.78
N THR A 524 -8.59 24.42 4.48
CA THR A 524 -9.60 24.95 3.55
C THR A 524 -10.91 24.17 3.57
N GLY A 525 -10.94 23.06 4.31
CA GLY A 525 -12.10 22.18 4.42
C GLY A 525 -12.40 21.42 3.12
N ASN A 526 -11.38 21.18 2.29
CA ASN A 526 -11.49 20.42 1.04
C ASN A 526 -11.22 18.91 1.22
N LEU A 527 -11.12 18.41 2.46
CA LEU A 527 -11.10 16.99 2.79
C LEU A 527 -12.46 16.52 3.32
N LEU A 528 -12.78 15.27 3.02
CA LEU A 528 -13.83 14.50 3.67
C LEU A 528 -13.20 13.18 4.14
N VAL A 529 -13.00 13.09 5.46
CA VAL A 529 -12.31 11.94 6.05
C VAL A 529 -13.30 10.79 6.23
N LEU A 530 -12.97 9.63 5.63
CA LEU A 530 -13.59 8.35 5.95
C LEU A 530 -13.00 7.86 7.27
N PRO A 531 -13.74 7.88 8.38
CA PRO A 531 -13.20 7.41 9.65
C PRO A 531 -12.66 5.98 9.58
N GLY A 532 -11.50 5.75 10.20
CA GLY A 532 -10.84 4.46 10.20
C GLY A 532 -11.69 3.41 10.91
N THR A 533 -12.12 2.40 10.19
CA THR A 533 -12.93 1.28 10.68
C THR A 533 -12.47 -0.03 10.08
N ASN A 534 -12.72 -1.14 10.78
CA ASN A 534 -12.48 -2.50 10.30
C ASN A 534 -13.74 -3.11 9.67
N TYR A 535 -14.52 -2.33 8.94
CA TYR A 535 -15.65 -2.86 8.22
C TYR A 535 -15.18 -3.86 7.15
N SER A 536 -15.81 -5.02 7.11
CA SER A 536 -15.53 -6.07 6.11
C SER A 536 -16.80 -6.38 5.34
N THR A 537 -16.75 -6.21 4.03
CA THR A 537 -17.84 -6.53 3.11
C THR A 537 -18.16 -8.03 3.14
N PRO A 538 -19.43 -8.42 3.37
CA PRO A 538 -19.83 -9.83 3.29
C PRO A 538 -19.64 -10.42 1.89
N GLU A 539 -19.39 -11.73 1.82
CA GLU A 539 -19.33 -12.42 0.54
C GLU A 539 -20.71 -12.46 -0.14
N TYR A 540 -20.73 -12.23 -1.45
CA TYR A 540 -21.93 -12.39 -2.25
C TYR A 540 -22.34 -13.87 -2.34
N SER A 541 -23.64 -14.13 -2.38
CA SER A 541 -24.12 -15.45 -2.82
C SER A 541 -23.69 -15.73 -4.27
N THR A 542 -23.57 -16.99 -4.65
CA THR A 542 -23.16 -17.40 -6.00
C THR A 542 -24.04 -16.76 -7.10
N ASP A 543 -25.34 -16.64 -6.85
CA ASP A 543 -26.27 -16.03 -7.81
C ASP A 543 -26.01 -14.54 -7.98
N ILE A 544 -25.84 -13.81 -6.88
CA ILE A 544 -25.52 -12.36 -6.91
C ILE A 544 -24.16 -12.12 -7.54
N SER A 545 -23.11 -12.91 -7.20
CA SER A 545 -21.79 -12.81 -7.84
C SER A 545 -21.84 -12.97 -9.36
N THR A 546 -22.68 -13.91 -9.84
CA THR A 546 -22.83 -14.15 -11.29
C THR A 546 -23.47 -12.95 -12.00
N ILE A 547 -24.54 -12.40 -11.42
CA ILE A 547 -25.21 -11.20 -11.96
C ILE A 547 -24.26 -10.01 -11.92
N LYS A 548 -23.57 -9.81 -10.79
CA LYS A 548 -22.61 -8.74 -10.58
C LYS A 548 -21.53 -8.73 -11.66
N GLU A 549 -20.91 -9.88 -11.92
CA GLU A 549 -19.85 -9.98 -12.91
C GLU A 549 -20.35 -9.64 -14.33
N GLN A 550 -21.57 -10.03 -14.71
CA GLN A 550 -22.17 -9.68 -16.00
C GLN A 550 -22.47 -8.18 -16.11
N CYS A 551 -23.02 -7.59 -15.04
CA CYS A 551 -23.29 -6.15 -14.99
C CYS A 551 -22.00 -5.34 -15.05
N LYS A 552 -20.98 -5.72 -14.26
CA LYS A 552 -19.65 -5.12 -14.25
C LYS A 552 -19.03 -5.05 -15.65
N GLN A 553 -19.02 -6.17 -16.37
CA GLN A 553 -18.47 -6.22 -17.73
C GLN A 553 -19.17 -5.21 -18.66
N THR A 554 -20.48 -5.08 -18.54
CA THR A 554 -21.27 -4.11 -19.33
C THR A 554 -20.94 -2.68 -18.90
N ILE A 555 -21.00 -2.38 -17.59
CA ILE A 555 -20.76 -1.03 -17.06
C ILE A 555 -19.37 -0.54 -17.46
N VAL A 556 -18.33 -1.34 -17.25
CA VAL A 556 -16.95 -0.95 -17.58
C VAL A 556 -16.79 -0.74 -19.09
N ALA A 557 -17.28 -1.70 -19.92
CA ALA A 557 -17.15 -1.60 -21.37
C ALA A 557 -17.86 -0.37 -21.93
N ASP A 558 -19.09 -0.12 -21.48
CA ASP A 558 -19.90 1.00 -21.97
C ASP A 558 -19.41 2.35 -21.41
N SER A 559 -18.81 2.38 -20.20
CA SER A 559 -18.13 3.58 -19.70
C SER A 559 -16.98 4.01 -20.60
N TRP A 560 -16.14 3.07 -21.04
CA TRP A 560 -15.10 3.36 -22.02
C TRP A 560 -15.68 3.84 -23.35
N GLN A 561 -16.77 3.23 -23.84
CA GLN A 561 -17.44 3.68 -25.06
C GLN A 561 -18.02 5.09 -24.92
N MET A 562 -18.62 5.42 -23.76
CA MET A 562 -19.16 6.75 -23.47
C MET A 562 -18.08 7.84 -23.54
N VAL A 563 -16.92 7.61 -22.93
CA VAL A 563 -15.78 8.57 -22.95
C VAL A 563 -15.34 8.85 -24.40
N PHE A 564 -15.33 7.84 -25.27
CA PHE A 564 -14.90 7.97 -26.68
C PHE A 564 -16.06 8.08 -27.68
N ALA A 565 -17.27 8.40 -27.20
CA ALA A 565 -18.43 8.66 -28.06
C ALA A 565 -18.17 9.86 -28.99
N LYS A 566 -18.73 9.82 -30.19
CA LYS A 566 -18.51 10.86 -31.20
C LYS A 566 -19.21 12.19 -30.90
N ASN A 567 -20.28 12.12 -30.13
CA ASN A 567 -21.08 13.28 -29.74
C ASN A 567 -21.99 12.94 -28.56
N GLU A 568 -22.63 13.96 -27.98
CA GLU A 568 -23.51 13.82 -26.82
C GLU A 568 -24.71 12.89 -27.05
N ALA A 569 -25.25 12.85 -28.26
CA ALA A 569 -26.38 11.94 -28.58
C ALA A 569 -25.93 10.46 -28.53
N GLU A 570 -24.72 10.16 -28.95
CA GLU A 570 -24.14 8.82 -28.85
C GLU A 570 -23.82 8.48 -27.40
N PHE A 571 -23.22 9.40 -26.62
CA PHE A 571 -23.01 9.26 -25.18
C PHE A 571 -24.31 8.89 -24.45
N ASN A 572 -25.36 9.69 -24.65
CA ASN A 572 -26.65 9.47 -24.00
C ASN A 572 -27.32 8.16 -24.43
N LYS A 573 -27.11 7.75 -25.70
CA LYS A 573 -27.59 6.46 -26.18
C LYS A 573 -26.89 5.31 -25.51
N ILE A 574 -25.56 5.33 -25.40
CA ILE A 574 -24.78 4.28 -24.76
C ILE A 574 -25.16 4.18 -23.27
N LEU A 575 -25.29 5.32 -22.57
CA LEU A 575 -25.74 5.36 -21.19
C LEU A 575 -27.10 4.67 -21.02
N LYS A 576 -28.06 5.00 -21.89
CA LYS A 576 -29.39 4.37 -21.84
C LYS A 576 -29.33 2.87 -22.14
N ASP A 577 -28.59 2.47 -23.17
CA ASP A 577 -28.44 1.07 -23.56
C ASP A 577 -27.76 0.26 -22.45
N MET A 578 -26.75 0.84 -21.77
CA MET A 578 -26.10 0.26 -20.57
C MET A 578 -27.12 0.05 -19.45
N GLN A 579 -27.89 1.11 -19.08
CA GLN A 579 -28.90 1.05 -18.04
C GLN A 579 -29.95 -0.04 -18.31
N ASP A 580 -30.47 -0.07 -19.55
CA ASP A 580 -31.49 -1.06 -19.96
C ASP A 580 -30.92 -2.49 -19.94
N THR A 581 -29.66 -2.66 -20.39
CA THR A 581 -28.98 -3.97 -20.40
C THR A 581 -28.74 -4.51 -18.99
N VAL A 582 -28.11 -3.71 -18.11
CA VAL A 582 -27.76 -4.20 -16.77
C VAL A 582 -29.00 -4.43 -15.90
N LYS A 583 -30.06 -3.61 -16.06
CA LYS A 583 -31.35 -3.85 -15.41
C LYS A 583 -31.98 -5.16 -15.91
N GLY A 584 -31.87 -5.46 -17.20
CA GLY A 584 -32.30 -6.75 -17.76
C GLY A 584 -31.52 -7.95 -17.23
N LEU A 585 -30.26 -7.77 -16.81
CA LEU A 585 -29.42 -8.80 -16.20
C LEU A 585 -29.72 -9.01 -14.70
N GLY A 586 -30.44 -8.09 -14.05
CA GLY A 586 -30.75 -8.18 -12.62
C GLY A 586 -29.95 -7.23 -11.74
N TYR A 587 -29.42 -6.15 -12.29
CA TYR A 587 -28.65 -5.11 -11.60
C TYR A 587 -29.27 -4.70 -10.25
N ASP A 588 -30.57 -4.44 -10.22
CA ASP A 588 -31.26 -3.97 -9.02
C ASP A 588 -31.08 -4.92 -7.83
N GLN A 589 -30.95 -6.24 -8.07
CA GLN A 589 -30.71 -7.21 -7.00
C GLN A 589 -29.30 -7.07 -6.40
N VAL A 590 -28.29 -6.78 -7.24
CA VAL A 590 -26.92 -6.56 -6.79
C VAL A 590 -26.84 -5.22 -6.07
N PHE A 591 -27.42 -4.16 -6.64
CA PHE A 591 -27.41 -2.83 -6.06
C PHE A 591 -28.06 -2.79 -4.67
N GLU A 592 -29.17 -3.49 -4.45
CA GLU A 592 -29.79 -3.55 -3.11
C GLU A 592 -28.87 -4.26 -2.08
N VAL A 593 -28.07 -5.25 -2.49
CA VAL A 593 -27.07 -5.89 -1.62
C VAL A 593 -25.94 -4.90 -1.31
N ASP A 594 -25.37 -4.25 -2.33
CA ASP A 594 -24.27 -3.29 -2.20
C ASP A 594 -24.70 -2.07 -1.38
N LYS A 595 -25.92 -1.58 -1.61
CA LYS A 595 -26.50 -0.46 -0.85
C LYS A 595 -26.64 -0.82 0.63
N LYS A 596 -27.20 -2.00 0.91
CA LYS A 596 -27.34 -2.48 2.30
C LYS A 596 -25.97 -2.63 2.96
N ASP A 597 -24.98 -3.16 2.25
CA ASP A 597 -23.63 -3.33 2.73
C ASP A 597 -23.00 -1.94 3.06
N TYR A 598 -23.21 -0.96 2.19
CA TYR A 598 -22.79 0.42 2.45
C TYR A 598 -23.50 1.03 3.67
N GLU A 599 -24.80 0.81 3.84
CA GLU A 599 -25.57 1.24 5.03
C GLU A 599 -25.03 0.60 6.32
N ASP A 600 -24.62 -0.67 6.27
CA ASP A 600 -24.01 -1.36 7.41
C ASP A 600 -22.60 -0.82 7.71
N LYS A 601 -21.81 -0.45 6.67
CA LYS A 601 -20.55 0.27 6.82
C LYS A 601 -20.74 1.64 7.49
N VAL A 602 -21.74 2.42 7.06
CA VAL A 602 -22.07 3.71 7.68
C VAL A 602 -22.44 3.57 9.17
N LYS A 603 -23.12 2.48 9.56
CA LYS A 603 -23.36 2.22 10.99
C LYS A 603 -22.05 1.99 11.75
N CYS A 604 -21.14 1.18 11.21
CA CYS A 604 -19.83 0.96 11.80
C CYS A 604 -19.05 2.27 11.97
N ILE A 605 -19.11 3.16 10.96
CA ILE A 605 -18.53 4.51 11.02
C ILE A 605 -19.14 5.30 12.17
N ASN A 606 -20.48 5.32 12.28
CA ASN A 606 -21.18 6.07 13.32
C ASN A 606 -20.90 5.53 14.73
N ASP A 607 -20.71 4.23 14.88
CA ASP A 607 -20.33 3.60 16.15
C ASP A 607 -18.95 4.12 16.58
N VAL A 608 -17.95 4.11 15.70
CA VAL A 608 -16.61 4.68 15.95
C VAL A 608 -16.67 6.18 16.30
N LEU A 609 -17.47 6.97 15.57
CA LEU A 609 -17.65 8.39 15.85
C LEU A 609 -18.35 8.67 17.20
N SER A 610 -19.15 7.72 17.69
CA SER A 610 -19.83 7.85 18.99
C SER A 610 -18.91 7.53 20.16
N GLU A 611 -17.97 6.61 19.96
CA GLU A 611 -16.96 6.22 20.96
C GLU A 611 -15.84 7.26 21.08
N SER A 612 -15.61 8.06 20.04
CA SER A 612 -14.60 9.14 20.01
C SER A 612 -15.04 10.44 20.69
N LYS A 613 -16.28 10.51 21.21
CA LYS A 613 -16.85 11.66 21.94
C LYS A 613 -16.82 11.44 23.44
#